data_becc996f855c0b9a4a2bc1adee0a7ef7
#
_entry.id   becc996f855c0b9a4a2bc1adee0a7ef7
#
_cell.length_a   1.000
_cell.length_b   1.000
_cell.length_c   1.000
_cell.angle_alpha   90.00
_cell.angle_beta   90.00
_cell.angle_gamma   90.00
#
_symmetry.space_group_name_H-M   'P 1'
#
loop_
_entity.id
_entity.type
_entity.pdbx_description
1 polymer ?
#
loop_
_entity_poly.entity_id
_entity_poly.type
_entity_poly.pdbx_seq_one_letter_code
_entity_poly.pdbx_strand_id
1 'polypeptide(L)'
;MAQKLKIIPLGGLNEIGKNLTAYEYGRDIIVVDCGMGFPDDDMYGVDVVIPDVSYLVKNKSRIRGVFLTHGHEDHIGALPYVMDRINPPIYTTRLTAGLVQLKLQERGLLDKTKIVTVEAGETISAGCFKVEFIHVNHSIADSVAFAIKTPTGTVVQTGDFKIDVTPLQGEMTDLTRFGELGREGVLALLMDSTNVERPGHSLSESKVHDRFDQLFKDCDKRIIVTTFASNVDRIRQIIDLAVKYKRKVGITGRSMENVVKLCVELGYMKVPDGILVDMKRIGSVPRNKLVILSTGSQGESMSALYRMAFSEHKQVDIGSGDRVIISASAIPGNETTISRVIDELFAKGAEVIYERGTDLHVSGHACQEELKMMYALVKPKFFIPVHGERRMLHKSGDMIVGMGHDRRNIIIGENGRVIEMTAKSAKLGATVPSGRVLVDGMGVGDVGTVVLRDRKLLADEGMVVVVMTLSAENAQLISGPDIISRGFVYEKENDKLIDELRRVAMESIAYCEDNGITDWASIKSRVKSGLSGYLFKKTRRSPMILPIIMEV
;
A
#
# COMPACT_ATOMS: atom_id res chain seq x y z
N MET A 1 -39.32 -12.62 -5.27
CA MET A 1 -38.65 -11.36 -5.65
C MET A 1 -37.60 -11.68 -6.68
N ALA A 2 -37.46 -10.85 -7.73
CA ALA A 2 -36.40 -11.04 -8.71
C ALA A 2 -35.04 -10.94 -8.02
N GLN A 3 -34.13 -11.84 -8.40
CA GLN A 3 -32.78 -11.89 -7.87
C GLN A 3 -32.00 -10.65 -8.31
N LYS A 4 -31.26 -10.01 -7.40
CA LYS A 4 -30.51 -8.78 -7.67
C LYS A 4 -29.00 -9.09 -7.75
N LEU A 5 -28.30 -8.39 -8.62
CA LEU A 5 -26.85 -8.31 -8.54
C LEU A 5 -26.49 -7.40 -7.35
N LYS A 6 -25.54 -7.86 -6.54
CA LYS A 6 -24.95 -7.05 -5.47
C LYS A 6 -23.49 -6.81 -5.78
N ILE A 7 -23.09 -5.55 -5.77
CA ILE A 7 -21.69 -5.14 -5.81
C ILE A 7 -21.32 -4.68 -4.41
N ILE A 8 -20.29 -5.28 -3.84
CA ILE A 8 -19.93 -5.14 -2.42
C ILE A 8 -18.46 -4.71 -2.34
N PRO A 9 -18.19 -3.40 -2.35
CA PRO A 9 -16.82 -2.92 -2.11
C PRO A 9 -16.43 -3.22 -0.66
N LEU A 10 -15.32 -3.92 -0.46
CA LEU A 10 -14.76 -4.20 0.87
C LEU A 10 -13.48 -3.37 1.12
N GLY A 11 -12.96 -2.73 0.09
CA GLY A 11 -11.85 -1.80 0.09
C GLY A 11 -11.78 -0.99 -1.20
N GLY A 12 -10.94 0.06 -1.24
CA GLY A 12 -10.70 0.89 -2.42
C GLY A 12 -11.67 2.03 -2.64
N LEU A 13 -12.64 2.27 -1.73
CA LEU A 13 -13.53 3.42 -1.79
C LEU A 13 -13.25 4.38 -0.62
N ASN A 14 -13.21 5.68 -0.93
CA ASN A 14 -12.85 6.77 0.00
C ASN A 14 -11.42 6.65 0.56
N GLU A 15 -10.57 5.89 -0.09
CA GLU A 15 -9.17 5.64 0.23
C GLU A 15 -8.41 5.22 -1.03
N ILE A 16 -7.09 5.27 -0.98
CA ILE A 16 -6.20 4.66 -1.99
C ILE A 16 -5.66 3.37 -1.41
N GLY A 17 -5.70 2.30 -2.21
CA GLY A 17 -5.27 0.96 -1.79
C GLY A 17 -6.38 0.08 -1.26
N LYS A 18 -6.02 -1.12 -0.83
CA LYS A 18 -6.93 -2.18 -0.34
C LYS A 18 -8.06 -2.54 -1.31
N ASN A 19 -7.81 -2.45 -2.62
CA ASN A 19 -8.84 -2.72 -3.62
C ASN A 19 -9.36 -4.16 -3.48
N LEU A 20 -10.65 -4.28 -3.18
CA LEU A 20 -11.35 -5.54 -3.07
C LEU A 20 -12.84 -5.32 -3.27
N THR A 21 -13.39 -5.88 -4.34
CA THR A 21 -14.83 -5.79 -4.65
C THR A 21 -15.41 -7.19 -4.85
N ALA A 22 -16.46 -7.53 -4.12
CA ALA A 22 -17.20 -8.77 -4.32
C ALA A 22 -18.45 -8.53 -5.16
N TYR A 23 -18.72 -9.44 -6.11
CA TYR A 23 -19.92 -9.49 -6.91
C TYR A 23 -20.72 -10.72 -6.51
N GLU A 24 -21.94 -10.53 -6.04
CA GLU A 24 -22.81 -11.60 -5.61
C GLU A 24 -24.08 -11.64 -6.47
N TYR A 25 -24.39 -12.82 -7.00
CA TYR A 25 -25.68 -13.10 -7.62
C TYR A 25 -26.14 -14.53 -7.27
N GLY A 26 -27.26 -14.64 -6.63
CA GLY A 26 -27.78 -15.93 -6.19
C GLY A 26 -26.89 -16.63 -5.17
N ARG A 27 -26.37 -17.77 -5.57
CA ARG A 27 -25.46 -18.58 -4.74
C ARG A 27 -23.99 -18.38 -5.09
N ASP A 28 -23.69 -17.58 -6.08
CA ASP A 28 -22.34 -17.41 -6.58
C ASP A 28 -21.78 -16.03 -6.20
N ILE A 29 -20.52 -16.01 -5.84
CA ILE A 29 -19.73 -14.82 -5.52
C ILE A 29 -18.42 -14.91 -6.34
N ILE A 30 -18.04 -13.83 -6.97
CA ILE A 30 -16.67 -13.62 -7.45
C ILE A 30 -16.08 -12.41 -6.75
N VAL A 31 -14.75 -12.40 -6.64
CA VAL A 31 -13.99 -11.30 -6.03
C VAL A 31 -13.08 -10.69 -7.08
N VAL A 32 -13.06 -9.39 -7.19
CA VAL A 32 -12.13 -8.64 -8.04
C VAL A 32 -11.15 -7.92 -7.13
N ASP A 33 -9.86 -8.25 -7.33
CA ASP A 33 -8.71 -7.79 -6.57
C ASP A 33 -8.72 -8.22 -5.09
N CYS A 34 -7.56 -8.16 -4.47
CA CYS A 34 -7.34 -8.47 -3.05
C CYS A 34 -6.09 -7.70 -2.58
N GLY A 35 -6.23 -6.38 -2.52
CA GLY A 35 -5.15 -5.45 -2.31
C GLY A 35 -4.90 -5.12 -0.84
N MET A 36 -3.72 -4.61 -0.57
CA MET A 36 -3.34 -4.03 0.71
C MET A 36 -3.27 -2.51 0.63
N GLY A 37 -3.25 -1.84 1.78
CA GLY A 37 -2.89 -0.44 1.96
C GLY A 37 -1.68 -0.29 2.86
N PHE A 38 -1.10 0.89 2.85
CA PHE A 38 -0.03 1.24 3.77
C PHE A 38 -0.60 1.80 5.08
N PRO A 39 0.10 1.61 6.21
CA PRO A 39 -0.32 2.20 7.48
C PRO A 39 -0.21 3.72 7.44
N ASP A 40 -1.10 4.40 8.16
CA ASP A 40 -1.00 5.83 8.42
C ASP A 40 0.17 6.12 9.40
N ASP A 41 0.72 7.33 9.42
CA ASP A 41 1.88 7.72 10.23
C ASP A 41 1.71 7.48 11.75
N ASP A 42 0.48 7.43 12.23
CA ASP A 42 0.17 7.17 13.63
C ASP A 42 -0.05 5.68 13.97
N MET A 43 0.09 4.79 12.99
CA MET A 43 -0.01 3.34 13.15
C MET A 43 1.37 2.72 13.46
N TYR A 44 1.98 3.08 14.58
CA TYR A 44 3.31 2.65 14.97
C TYR A 44 3.46 1.12 14.98
N GLY A 45 4.46 0.61 14.23
CA GLY A 45 4.79 -0.81 14.15
C GLY A 45 3.80 -1.66 13.37
N VAL A 46 2.89 -1.05 12.62
CA VAL A 46 2.04 -1.76 11.65
C VAL A 46 2.78 -1.81 10.32
N ASP A 47 2.91 -3.02 9.74
CA ASP A 47 3.57 -3.21 8.46
C ASP A 47 2.64 -2.97 7.27
N VAL A 48 1.40 -3.49 7.39
CA VAL A 48 0.42 -3.52 6.28
C VAL A 48 -1.00 -3.38 6.82
N VAL A 49 -1.86 -2.77 6.03
CA VAL A 49 -3.31 -2.71 6.29
C VAL A 49 -4.04 -3.50 5.22
N ILE A 50 -4.86 -4.46 5.62
CA ILE A 50 -5.66 -5.28 4.69
C ILE A 50 -7.15 -5.06 4.90
N PRO A 51 -8.01 -5.36 3.90
CA PRO A 51 -9.46 -5.25 4.08
C PRO A 51 -10.00 -6.33 5.03
N ASP A 52 -11.08 -5.99 5.75
CA ASP A 52 -11.85 -6.99 6.51
C ASP A 52 -12.61 -7.90 5.54
N VAL A 53 -12.20 -9.16 5.50
CA VAL A 53 -12.80 -10.19 4.64
C VAL A 53 -13.79 -11.10 5.37
N SER A 54 -14.28 -10.70 6.54
CA SER A 54 -15.23 -11.49 7.34
C SER A 54 -16.49 -11.89 6.56
N TYR A 55 -16.95 -11.01 5.67
CA TYR A 55 -18.05 -11.31 4.76
C TYR A 55 -17.72 -12.47 3.81
N LEU A 56 -16.54 -12.46 3.22
CA LEU A 56 -16.07 -13.52 2.30
C LEU A 56 -15.86 -14.84 3.04
N VAL A 57 -15.26 -14.81 4.22
CA VAL A 57 -15.05 -15.99 5.06
C VAL A 57 -16.37 -16.67 5.41
N LYS A 58 -17.39 -15.89 5.78
CA LYS A 58 -18.75 -16.39 6.05
C LYS A 58 -19.40 -17.08 4.84
N ASN A 59 -19.02 -16.66 3.64
CA ASN A 59 -19.58 -17.10 2.38
C ASN A 59 -18.62 -17.93 1.54
N LYS A 60 -17.53 -18.46 2.10
CA LYS A 60 -16.42 -19.07 1.37
C LYS A 60 -16.83 -20.17 0.38
N SER A 61 -17.83 -20.98 0.71
CA SER A 61 -18.34 -22.06 -0.17
C SER A 61 -19.04 -21.54 -1.44
N ARG A 62 -19.40 -20.27 -1.47
CA ARG A 62 -20.08 -19.58 -2.58
C ARG A 62 -19.11 -18.85 -3.49
N ILE A 63 -17.83 -18.68 -3.09
CA ILE A 63 -16.82 -17.95 -3.86
C ILE A 63 -16.33 -18.85 -5.01
N ARG A 64 -16.49 -18.38 -6.24
CA ARG A 64 -16.14 -19.11 -7.47
C ARG A 64 -14.74 -18.76 -7.98
N GLY A 65 -14.19 -17.63 -7.60
CA GLY A 65 -12.85 -17.21 -7.96
C GLY A 65 -12.50 -15.82 -7.48
N VAL A 66 -11.20 -15.55 -7.43
CA VAL A 66 -10.61 -14.22 -7.31
C VAL A 66 -10.03 -13.85 -8.67
N PHE A 67 -10.40 -12.70 -9.20
CA PHE A 67 -9.97 -12.15 -10.48
C PHE A 67 -9.10 -10.95 -10.21
N LEU A 68 -7.86 -10.95 -10.70
CA LEU A 68 -6.91 -9.88 -10.41
C LEU A 68 -6.65 -9.06 -11.66
N THR A 69 -6.79 -7.75 -11.54
CA THR A 69 -6.61 -6.80 -12.64
C THR A 69 -5.15 -6.65 -13.03
N HIS A 70 -4.26 -6.54 -12.07
CA HIS A 70 -2.82 -6.37 -12.28
C HIS A 70 -2.02 -6.62 -10.99
N GLY A 71 -0.68 -6.52 -11.07
CA GLY A 71 0.24 -6.97 -10.02
C GLY A 71 0.70 -5.92 -9.00
N HIS A 72 0.04 -4.77 -8.85
CA HIS A 72 0.36 -3.81 -7.80
C HIS A 72 -0.09 -4.27 -6.42
N GLU A 73 0.59 -3.79 -5.39
CA GLU A 73 0.35 -4.20 -4.00
C GLU A 73 -1.07 -3.91 -3.51
N ASP A 74 -1.62 -2.80 -3.93
CA ASP A 74 -2.98 -2.37 -3.59
C ASP A 74 -4.08 -3.15 -4.33
N HIS A 75 -3.68 -4.13 -5.19
CA HIS A 75 -4.57 -5.08 -5.87
C HIS A 75 -4.28 -6.54 -5.53
N ILE A 76 -3.03 -6.90 -5.15
CA ILE A 76 -2.68 -8.31 -4.84
C ILE A 76 -2.07 -8.49 -3.44
N GLY A 77 -1.71 -7.42 -2.75
CA GLY A 77 -0.89 -7.47 -1.54
C GLY A 77 -1.54 -8.14 -0.34
N ALA A 78 -2.87 -8.20 -0.26
CA ALA A 78 -3.56 -8.90 0.82
C ALA A 78 -3.73 -10.41 0.60
N LEU A 79 -3.46 -10.93 -0.60
CA LEU A 79 -3.61 -12.37 -0.91
C LEU A 79 -2.92 -13.30 0.10
N PRO A 80 -1.66 -13.06 0.55
CA PRO A 80 -1.00 -13.93 1.51
C PRO A 80 -1.70 -14.04 2.87
N TYR A 81 -2.56 -13.08 3.21
CA TYR A 81 -3.31 -13.03 4.47
C TYR A 81 -4.75 -13.51 4.34
N VAL A 82 -5.28 -13.49 3.12
CA VAL A 82 -6.69 -13.78 2.83
C VAL A 82 -6.88 -15.19 2.31
N MET A 83 -5.96 -15.69 1.47
CA MET A 83 -6.11 -16.99 0.81
C MET A 83 -6.10 -18.17 1.78
N ASP A 84 -5.43 -18.08 2.92
CA ASP A 84 -5.51 -19.11 3.97
C ASP A 84 -6.94 -19.28 4.52
N ARG A 85 -7.77 -18.24 4.43
CA ARG A 85 -9.13 -18.21 4.99
C ARG A 85 -10.23 -18.58 4.00
N ILE A 86 -10.07 -18.25 2.70
CA ILE A 86 -11.12 -18.45 1.68
C ILE A 86 -10.74 -19.42 0.56
N ASN A 87 -9.52 -19.37 0.07
CA ASN A 87 -8.84 -20.22 -0.93
C ASN A 87 -9.66 -20.66 -2.18
N PRO A 88 -10.33 -19.77 -2.91
CA PRO A 88 -10.87 -20.09 -4.22
C PRO A 88 -9.75 -20.02 -5.29
N PRO A 89 -10.00 -20.51 -6.53
CA PRO A 89 -9.08 -20.30 -7.64
C PRO A 89 -8.80 -18.82 -7.90
N ILE A 90 -7.57 -18.48 -8.24
CA ILE A 90 -7.15 -17.15 -8.69
C ILE A 90 -7.03 -17.16 -10.21
N TYR A 91 -7.62 -16.18 -10.89
CA TYR A 91 -7.55 -15.96 -12.33
C TYR A 91 -6.89 -14.63 -12.60
N THR A 92 -5.82 -14.64 -13.39
CA THR A 92 -5.07 -13.41 -13.68
C THR A 92 -4.13 -13.60 -14.87
N THR A 93 -3.53 -12.48 -15.33
CA THR A 93 -2.55 -12.48 -16.42
C THR A 93 -1.19 -13.03 -15.97
N ARG A 94 -0.33 -13.32 -16.93
CA ARG A 94 0.90 -14.10 -16.72
C ARG A 94 1.89 -13.42 -15.77
N LEU A 95 2.13 -12.11 -15.93
CA LEU A 95 3.04 -11.38 -15.03
C LEU A 95 2.47 -11.31 -13.62
N THR A 96 1.19 -10.98 -13.50
CA THR A 96 0.50 -10.91 -12.21
C THR A 96 0.49 -12.27 -11.51
N ALA A 97 0.28 -13.38 -12.26
CA ALA A 97 0.37 -14.74 -11.72
C ALA A 97 1.75 -15.02 -11.11
N GLY A 98 2.83 -14.63 -11.79
CA GLY A 98 4.19 -14.78 -11.27
C GLY A 98 4.43 -13.98 -9.98
N LEU A 99 3.96 -12.74 -9.91
CA LEU A 99 4.06 -11.91 -8.70
C LEU A 99 3.25 -12.51 -7.53
N VAL A 100 2.05 -13.01 -7.81
CA VAL A 100 1.22 -13.72 -6.81
C VAL A 100 1.90 -14.98 -6.31
N GLN A 101 2.55 -15.76 -7.20
CA GLN A 101 3.31 -16.96 -6.81
C GLN A 101 4.42 -16.62 -5.81
N LEU A 102 5.21 -15.56 -6.07
CA LEU A 102 6.25 -15.11 -5.14
C LEU A 102 5.68 -14.78 -3.75
N LYS A 103 4.56 -14.04 -3.71
CA LYS A 103 3.90 -13.65 -2.46
C LYS A 103 3.34 -14.84 -1.68
N LEU A 104 2.68 -15.76 -2.36
CA LEU A 104 2.12 -16.97 -1.72
C LEU A 104 3.20 -17.91 -1.25
N GLN A 105 4.35 -17.98 -1.97
CA GLN A 105 5.51 -18.78 -1.56
C GLN A 105 6.10 -18.30 -0.23
N GLU A 106 6.19 -16.96 -0.01
CA GLU A 106 6.70 -16.37 1.24
C GLU A 106 5.89 -16.80 2.47
N ARG A 107 4.61 -17.14 2.30
CA ARG A 107 3.71 -17.60 3.37
C ARG A 107 3.41 -19.11 3.31
N GLY A 108 4.05 -19.87 2.42
CA GLY A 108 3.83 -21.33 2.29
C GLY A 108 2.42 -21.69 1.81
N LEU A 109 1.78 -20.81 1.03
CA LEU A 109 0.42 -21.02 0.49
C LEU A 109 0.41 -21.42 -0.98
N LEU A 110 1.56 -21.36 -1.68
CA LEU A 110 1.62 -21.60 -3.13
C LEU A 110 1.08 -22.98 -3.52
N ASP A 111 1.53 -24.04 -2.85
CA ASP A 111 1.14 -25.42 -3.17
C ASP A 111 -0.34 -25.72 -2.88
N LYS A 112 -1.00 -24.88 -2.08
CA LYS A 112 -2.40 -25.04 -1.69
C LYS A 112 -3.35 -24.19 -2.54
N THR A 113 -2.83 -23.22 -3.30
CA THR A 113 -3.62 -22.22 -4.03
C THR A 113 -3.57 -22.49 -5.52
N LYS A 114 -4.75 -22.63 -6.14
CA LYS A 114 -4.85 -22.79 -7.59
C LYS A 114 -4.78 -21.43 -8.27
N ILE A 115 -3.73 -21.20 -9.08
CA ILE A 115 -3.58 -20.01 -9.93
C ILE A 115 -3.78 -20.46 -11.38
N VAL A 116 -4.63 -19.74 -12.10
CA VAL A 116 -4.94 -19.97 -13.52
C VAL A 116 -4.53 -18.72 -14.28
N THR A 117 -3.58 -18.87 -15.17
CA THR A 117 -3.15 -17.79 -16.07
C THR A 117 -4.14 -17.67 -17.22
N VAL A 118 -4.53 -16.44 -17.51
CA VAL A 118 -5.54 -16.06 -18.53
C VAL A 118 -4.92 -14.99 -19.43
N GLU A 119 -5.20 -15.04 -20.72
CA GLU A 119 -4.77 -14.00 -21.66
C GLU A 119 -5.87 -12.94 -21.84
N ALA A 120 -5.49 -11.71 -22.19
CA ALA A 120 -6.45 -10.69 -22.58
C ALA A 120 -7.25 -11.17 -23.83
N GLY A 121 -8.56 -10.91 -23.84
CA GLY A 121 -9.50 -11.43 -24.83
C GLY A 121 -10.21 -12.71 -24.39
N GLU A 122 -9.68 -13.45 -23.42
CA GLU A 122 -10.33 -14.67 -22.94
C GLU A 122 -11.47 -14.38 -21.95
N THR A 123 -12.40 -15.32 -21.86
CA THR A 123 -13.55 -15.26 -20.95
C THR A 123 -13.59 -16.49 -20.05
N ILE A 124 -13.61 -16.27 -18.75
CA ILE A 124 -13.70 -17.33 -17.73
C ILE A 124 -15.12 -17.42 -17.17
N SER A 125 -15.65 -18.64 -17.12
CA SER A 125 -16.93 -18.94 -16.46
C SER A 125 -16.71 -19.29 -14.99
N ALA A 126 -17.36 -18.55 -14.09
CA ALA A 126 -17.26 -18.70 -12.64
C ALA A 126 -18.67 -18.68 -12.00
N GLY A 127 -19.31 -19.86 -11.90
CA GLY A 127 -20.72 -19.95 -11.53
C GLY A 127 -21.63 -19.31 -12.57
N CYS A 128 -22.48 -18.37 -12.13
CA CYS A 128 -23.36 -17.62 -13.03
C CYS A 128 -22.67 -16.43 -13.74
N PHE A 129 -21.42 -16.15 -13.39
CA PHE A 129 -20.63 -15.05 -13.98
C PHE A 129 -19.81 -15.53 -15.17
N LYS A 130 -19.68 -14.66 -16.19
CA LYS A 130 -18.67 -14.80 -17.24
C LYS A 130 -17.81 -13.55 -17.21
N VAL A 131 -16.53 -13.71 -16.93
CA VAL A 131 -15.58 -12.61 -16.76
C VAL A 131 -14.63 -12.60 -17.95
N GLU A 132 -14.73 -11.57 -18.78
CA GLU A 132 -13.89 -11.32 -19.93
C GLU A 132 -12.75 -10.40 -19.52
N PHE A 133 -11.52 -10.77 -19.90
CA PHE A 133 -10.30 -10.01 -19.63
C PHE A 133 -10.03 -9.08 -20.81
N ILE A 134 -9.93 -7.77 -20.58
CA ILE A 134 -9.74 -6.75 -21.61
C ILE A 134 -8.43 -6.02 -21.34
N HIS A 135 -7.52 -5.98 -22.32
CA HIS A 135 -6.24 -5.31 -22.15
C HIS A 135 -6.39 -3.81 -21.89
N VAL A 136 -5.66 -3.31 -20.89
CA VAL A 136 -5.52 -1.88 -20.60
C VAL A 136 -4.05 -1.52 -20.34
N ASN A 137 -3.66 -0.30 -20.71
CA ASN A 137 -2.36 0.22 -20.31
C ASN A 137 -2.40 0.71 -18.87
N HIS A 138 -1.33 0.42 -18.14
CA HIS A 138 -1.07 0.93 -16.80
C HIS A 138 0.45 1.10 -16.62
N SER A 139 0.94 1.31 -15.39
CA SER A 139 2.38 1.38 -15.07
C SER A 139 3.04 0.01 -14.87
N ILE A 140 2.30 -1.07 -15.01
CA ILE A 140 2.77 -2.45 -14.99
C ILE A 140 2.20 -3.20 -16.19
N ALA A 141 3.00 -4.07 -16.79
CA ALA A 141 2.57 -4.87 -17.94
C ALA A 141 1.45 -5.84 -17.57
N ASP A 142 0.72 -6.29 -18.59
CA ASP A 142 -0.38 -7.26 -18.50
C ASP A 142 -1.58 -6.82 -17.66
N SER A 143 -1.79 -5.51 -17.49
CA SER A 143 -2.97 -4.99 -16.81
C SER A 143 -4.23 -5.23 -17.62
N VAL A 144 -5.33 -5.57 -16.94
CA VAL A 144 -6.61 -5.84 -17.56
C VAL A 144 -7.77 -5.17 -16.82
N ALA A 145 -8.78 -4.78 -17.59
CA ALA A 145 -10.13 -4.51 -17.12
C ALA A 145 -10.99 -5.78 -17.24
N PHE A 146 -12.14 -5.79 -16.60
CA PHE A 146 -13.10 -6.89 -16.66
C PHE A 146 -14.44 -6.44 -17.22
N ALA A 147 -14.98 -7.21 -18.19
CA ALA A 147 -16.40 -7.19 -18.50
C ALA A 147 -17.07 -8.41 -17.82
N ILE A 148 -17.81 -8.15 -16.76
CA ILE A 148 -18.47 -9.15 -15.92
C ILE A 148 -19.91 -9.31 -16.40
N LYS A 149 -20.18 -10.34 -17.19
CA LYS A 149 -21.52 -10.66 -17.67
C LYS A 149 -22.28 -11.41 -16.58
N THR A 150 -23.45 -10.90 -16.22
CA THR A 150 -24.33 -11.45 -15.19
C THR A 150 -25.75 -11.62 -15.75
N PRO A 151 -26.62 -12.39 -15.10
CA PRO A 151 -28.04 -12.46 -15.51
C PRO A 151 -28.80 -11.12 -15.44
N THR A 152 -28.24 -10.13 -14.74
CA THR A 152 -28.85 -8.78 -14.62
C THR A 152 -28.39 -7.84 -15.73
N GLY A 153 -27.21 -8.07 -16.30
CA GLY A 153 -26.55 -7.26 -17.34
C GLY A 153 -25.05 -7.29 -17.17
N THR A 154 -24.35 -6.63 -18.07
CA THR A 154 -22.87 -6.54 -18.09
C THR A 154 -22.40 -5.40 -17.19
N VAL A 155 -21.46 -5.68 -16.32
CA VAL A 155 -20.74 -4.68 -15.52
C VAL A 155 -19.31 -4.60 -16.04
N VAL A 156 -18.81 -3.40 -16.27
CA VAL A 156 -17.41 -3.14 -16.63
C VAL A 156 -16.70 -2.59 -15.39
N GLN A 157 -15.57 -3.20 -15.03
CA GLN A 157 -14.64 -2.68 -14.03
C GLN A 157 -13.29 -2.44 -14.70
N THR A 158 -12.83 -1.18 -14.71
CA THR A 158 -11.65 -0.80 -15.48
C THR A 158 -10.35 -1.35 -14.89
N GLY A 159 -10.33 -1.68 -13.58
CA GLY A 159 -9.07 -1.70 -12.86
C GLY A 159 -8.39 -0.34 -12.98
N ASP A 160 -7.11 -0.29 -12.77
CA ASP A 160 -6.28 0.89 -12.99
C ASP A 160 -5.88 0.96 -14.45
N PHE A 161 -6.08 2.09 -15.08
CA PHE A 161 -5.82 2.23 -16.50
C PHE A 161 -5.36 3.63 -16.90
N LYS A 162 -4.73 3.72 -18.04
CA LYS A 162 -4.53 4.93 -18.86
C LYS A 162 -4.76 4.61 -20.33
N ILE A 163 -4.77 5.63 -21.17
CA ILE A 163 -4.82 5.45 -22.62
C ILE A 163 -3.48 5.97 -23.18
N ASP A 164 -2.52 5.06 -23.34
CA ASP A 164 -1.23 5.37 -23.95
C ASP A 164 -1.27 5.01 -25.43
N VAL A 165 -1.27 6.02 -26.28
CA VAL A 165 -1.35 5.84 -27.74
C VAL A 165 0.01 5.53 -28.39
N THR A 166 1.09 5.61 -27.64
CA THR A 166 2.46 5.29 -28.08
C THR A 166 3.19 4.48 -27.01
N PRO A 167 2.61 3.33 -26.56
CA PRO A 167 3.24 2.51 -25.54
C PRO A 167 4.62 2.02 -26.03
N LEU A 168 5.57 1.93 -25.14
CA LEU A 168 6.91 1.42 -25.49
C LEU A 168 6.89 -0.07 -25.81
N GLN A 169 5.92 -0.78 -25.29
CA GLN A 169 5.71 -2.20 -25.49
C GLN A 169 4.23 -2.58 -25.37
N GLY A 170 3.94 -3.73 -25.98
CA GLY A 170 2.58 -4.26 -25.99
C GLY A 170 1.63 -3.47 -26.86
N GLU A 171 0.38 -3.68 -26.60
CA GLU A 171 -0.72 -3.06 -27.34
C GLU A 171 -1.26 -1.86 -26.59
N MET A 172 -1.98 -0.99 -27.29
CA MET A 172 -2.79 0.07 -26.67
C MET A 172 -3.96 -0.55 -25.89
N THR A 173 -4.49 0.20 -24.94
CA THR A 173 -5.78 -0.13 -24.31
C THR A 173 -6.80 -0.48 -25.40
N ASP A 174 -7.48 -1.62 -25.29
CA ASP A 174 -8.44 -2.11 -26.28
C ASP A 174 -9.73 -1.26 -26.29
N LEU A 175 -9.60 -0.06 -26.82
CA LEU A 175 -10.71 0.90 -26.95
C LEU A 175 -11.83 0.35 -27.85
N THR A 176 -11.48 -0.52 -28.81
CA THR A 176 -12.45 -1.15 -29.70
C THR A 176 -13.40 -2.02 -28.91
N ARG A 177 -12.87 -2.86 -28.01
CA ARG A 177 -13.70 -3.74 -27.20
C ARG A 177 -14.61 -2.97 -26.23
N PHE A 178 -14.12 -1.89 -25.63
CA PHE A 178 -14.97 -1.01 -24.80
C PHE A 178 -16.10 -0.37 -25.61
N GLY A 179 -15.83 0.06 -26.85
CA GLY A 179 -16.86 0.58 -27.77
C GLY A 179 -17.89 -0.46 -28.18
N GLU A 180 -17.49 -1.71 -28.40
CA GLU A 180 -18.40 -2.83 -28.68
C GLU A 180 -19.31 -3.12 -27.47
N LEU A 181 -18.74 -3.20 -26.27
CA LEU A 181 -19.51 -3.36 -25.03
C LEU A 181 -20.55 -2.24 -24.86
N GLY A 182 -20.17 -0.99 -25.18
CA GLY A 182 -21.10 0.13 -25.16
C GLY A 182 -22.27 -0.01 -26.14
N ARG A 183 -22.07 -0.67 -27.30
CA ARG A 183 -23.13 -1.01 -28.27
C ARG A 183 -23.98 -2.19 -27.80
N GLU A 184 -23.36 -3.19 -27.16
CA GLU A 184 -24.06 -4.33 -26.56
C GLU A 184 -24.95 -3.90 -25.37
N GLY A 185 -24.59 -2.82 -24.68
CA GLY A 185 -25.28 -2.25 -23.53
C GLY A 185 -24.66 -2.65 -22.21
N VAL A 186 -24.13 -1.67 -21.50
CA VAL A 186 -23.49 -1.84 -20.19
C VAL A 186 -24.40 -1.38 -19.06
N LEU A 187 -24.65 -2.27 -18.09
CA LEU A 187 -25.46 -1.98 -16.91
C LEU A 187 -24.76 -1.00 -15.97
N ALA A 188 -23.49 -1.23 -15.67
CA ALA A 188 -22.71 -0.37 -14.79
C ALA A 188 -21.24 -0.31 -15.23
N LEU A 189 -20.62 0.85 -15.00
CA LEU A 189 -19.19 1.06 -15.13
C LEU A 189 -18.61 1.42 -13.76
N LEU A 190 -17.70 0.57 -13.24
CA LEU A 190 -16.82 0.89 -12.13
C LEU A 190 -15.53 1.41 -12.73
N MET A 191 -15.18 2.68 -12.47
CA MET A 191 -14.06 3.35 -13.14
C MET A 191 -13.10 3.97 -12.13
N ASP A 192 -11.81 3.78 -12.37
CA ASP A 192 -10.70 4.43 -11.67
C ASP A 192 -10.92 5.95 -11.56
N SER A 193 -10.64 6.52 -10.40
CA SER A 193 -10.85 7.95 -10.12
C SER A 193 -9.58 8.66 -9.62
N THR A 194 -8.44 7.97 -9.57
CA THR A 194 -7.21 8.45 -8.95
C THR A 194 -6.75 9.80 -9.49
N ASN A 195 -6.76 9.99 -10.81
CA ASN A 195 -6.31 11.22 -11.46
C ASN A 195 -7.45 12.12 -11.98
N VAL A 196 -8.65 11.98 -11.48
CA VAL A 196 -9.80 12.79 -11.92
C VAL A 196 -9.60 14.31 -11.75
N GLU A 197 -8.69 14.71 -10.87
CA GLU A 197 -8.34 16.12 -10.64
C GLU A 197 -7.29 16.65 -11.63
N ARG A 198 -6.67 15.78 -12.43
CA ARG A 198 -5.65 16.16 -13.41
C ARG A 198 -6.28 16.40 -14.78
N PRO A 199 -6.21 17.64 -15.32
CA PRO A 199 -6.74 17.95 -16.63
C PRO A 199 -5.89 17.31 -17.74
N GLY A 200 -6.48 17.17 -18.93
CA GLY A 200 -5.80 16.66 -20.12
C GLY A 200 -5.60 15.16 -20.12
N HIS A 201 -4.48 14.72 -20.68
CA HIS A 201 -4.11 13.31 -20.86
C HIS A 201 -2.87 12.97 -20.01
N SER A 202 -2.72 11.69 -19.66
CA SER A 202 -1.47 11.16 -19.12
C SER A 202 -0.39 11.16 -20.22
N LEU A 203 0.87 11.34 -19.80
CA LEU A 203 1.99 11.25 -20.73
C LEU A 203 2.32 9.79 -21.06
N SER A 204 2.87 9.56 -22.27
CA SER A 204 3.37 8.25 -22.67
C SER A 204 4.70 7.92 -21.98
N GLU A 205 4.95 6.64 -21.71
CA GLU A 205 6.25 6.13 -21.25
C GLU A 205 7.40 6.40 -22.25
N SER A 206 7.10 6.61 -23.54
CA SER A 206 8.10 7.02 -24.53
C SER A 206 8.78 8.33 -24.19
N LYS A 207 8.07 9.31 -23.60
CA LYS A 207 8.64 10.58 -23.15
C LYS A 207 9.67 10.40 -22.04
N VAL A 208 9.40 9.48 -21.15
CA VAL A 208 10.34 9.13 -20.07
C VAL A 208 11.60 8.52 -20.63
N HIS A 209 11.48 7.65 -21.65
CA HIS A 209 12.63 7.06 -22.32
C HIS A 209 13.55 8.15 -22.93
N ASP A 210 12.98 9.10 -23.67
CA ASP A 210 13.73 10.21 -24.27
C ASP A 210 14.48 11.03 -23.22
N ARG A 211 13.85 11.28 -22.07
CA ARG A 211 14.47 12.00 -20.97
C ARG A 211 15.61 11.23 -20.32
N PHE A 212 15.42 9.94 -20.09
CA PHE A 212 16.50 9.07 -19.57
C PHE A 212 17.66 9.00 -20.56
N ASP A 213 17.41 8.90 -21.87
CA ASP A 213 18.45 8.86 -22.88
C ASP A 213 19.35 10.10 -22.81
N GLN A 214 18.74 11.30 -22.66
CA GLN A 214 19.50 12.56 -22.46
C GLN A 214 20.33 12.51 -21.18
N LEU A 215 19.79 12.00 -20.07
CA LEU A 215 20.50 11.93 -18.79
C LEU A 215 21.64 10.91 -18.79
N PHE A 216 21.57 9.87 -19.62
CA PHE A 216 22.62 8.86 -19.75
C PHE A 216 23.73 9.28 -20.72
N LYS A 217 23.38 10.02 -21.80
CA LYS A 217 24.24 10.32 -22.94
C LYS A 217 25.52 11.03 -22.53
N ASP A 218 25.42 12.08 -21.72
CA ASP A 218 26.55 12.97 -21.39
C ASP A 218 26.93 12.85 -19.89
N CYS A 219 26.73 11.66 -19.30
CA CYS A 219 27.06 11.44 -17.90
C CYS A 219 28.39 10.70 -17.73
N ASP A 220 29.36 11.36 -17.10
CA ASP A 220 30.64 10.79 -16.69
C ASP A 220 30.64 10.24 -15.26
N LYS A 221 29.48 10.30 -14.55
CA LYS A 221 29.29 9.86 -13.18
C LYS A 221 28.68 8.46 -13.12
N ARG A 222 28.69 7.85 -11.93
CA ARG A 222 27.83 6.70 -11.64
C ARG A 222 26.39 7.17 -11.60
N ILE A 223 25.50 6.42 -12.26
CA ILE A 223 24.06 6.71 -12.28
C ILE A 223 23.37 5.79 -11.27
N ILE A 224 22.56 6.37 -10.40
CA ILE A 224 21.70 5.65 -9.46
C ILE A 224 20.27 6.03 -9.81
N VAL A 225 19.45 5.04 -10.18
CA VAL A 225 18.04 5.28 -10.51
C VAL A 225 17.18 4.56 -9.49
N THR A 226 16.26 5.30 -8.89
CA THR A 226 15.24 4.70 -8.03
C THR A 226 13.85 4.79 -8.68
N THR A 227 13.13 3.68 -8.65
CA THR A 227 11.77 3.54 -9.19
C THR A 227 11.01 2.47 -8.42
N PHE A 228 9.71 2.34 -8.68
CA PHE A 228 8.93 1.23 -8.15
C PHE A 228 9.40 -0.10 -8.74
N ALA A 229 9.53 -1.12 -7.91
CA ALA A 229 9.92 -2.45 -8.36
C ALA A 229 8.91 -3.07 -9.34
N SER A 230 7.64 -2.70 -9.23
CA SER A 230 6.56 -3.13 -10.12
C SER A 230 6.58 -2.46 -11.50
N ASN A 231 7.28 -1.33 -11.66
CA ASN A 231 7.35 -0.65 -12.95
C ASN A 231 8.39 -1.31 -13.88
N VAL A 232 7.99 -2.45 -14.43
CA VAL A 232 8.80 -3.32 -15.28
C VAL A 232 9.31 -2.59 -16.53
N ASP A 233 8.46 -1.76 -17.14
CA ASP A 233 8.83 -0.99 -18.35
C ASP A 233 9.93 0.01 -18.07
N ARG A 234 9.89 0.68 -16.91
CA ARG A 234 10.92 1.62 -16.48
C ARG A 234 12.25 0.91 -16.21
N ILE A 235 12.21 -0.21 -15.51
CA ILE A 235 13.39 -1.04 -15.22
C ILE A 235 14.06 -1.46 -16.52
N ARG A 236 13.27 -1.93 -17.49
CA ARG A 236 13.75 -2.35 -18.79
C ARG A 236 14.38 -1.19 -19.56
N GLN A 237 13.71 -0.03 -19.65
CA GLN A 237 14.26 1.17 -20.28
C GLN A 237 15.67 1.51 -19.74
N ILE A 238 15.84 1.43 -18.41
CA ILE A 238 17.12 1.73 -17.76
C ILE A 238 18.18 0.69 -18.13
N ILE A 239 17.81 -0.60 -18.20
CA ILE A 239 18.73 -1.67 -18.63
C ILE A 239 19.11 -1.49 -20.11
N ASP A 240 18.16 -1.21 -21.00
CA ASP A 240 18.40 -0.98 -22.42
C ASP A 240 19.34 0.22 -22.64
N LEU A 241 19.15 1.30 -21.90
CA LEU A 241 20.04 2.47 -21.92
C LEU A 241 21.43 2.15 -21.33
N ALA A 242 21.50 1.33 -20.29
CA ALA A 242 22.80 0.88 -19.77
C ALA A 242 23.58 0.08 -20.83
N VAL A 243 22.89 -0.78 -21.58
CA VAL A 243 23.48 -1.51 -22.73
C VAL A 243 23.95 -0.53 -23.80
N LYS A 244 23.09 0.41 -24.23
CA LYS A 244 23.39 1.43 -25.24
C LYS A 244 24.64 2.24 -24.90
N TYR A 245 24.79 2.65 -23.64
CA TYR A 245 25.92 3.46 -23.15
C TYR A 245 27.07 2.63 -22.56
N LYS A 246 27.08 1.31 -22.80
CA LYS A 246 28.15 0.38 -22.38
C LYS A 246 28.41 0.46 -20.86
N ARG A 247 27.34 0.48 -20.06
CA ARG A 247 27.37 0.48 -18.61
C ARG A 247 26.94 -0.87 -18.05
N LYS A 248 27.45 -1.25 -16.89
CA LYS A 248 26.98 -2.39 -16.11
C LYS A 248 25.84 -1.96 -15.19
N VAL A 249 24.98 -2.88 -14.79
CA VAL A 249 23.85 -2.62 -13.92
C VAL A 249 23.95 -3.45 -12.65
N GLY A 250 24.01 -2.78 -11.50
CA GLY A 250 23.82 -3.39 -10.18
C GLY A 250 22.37 -3.18 -9.75
N ILE A 251 21.75 -4.20 -9.18
CA ILE A 251 20.37 -4.12 -8.66
C ILE A 251 20.41 -4.25 -7.15
N THR A 252 19.72 -3.38 -6.43
CA THR A 252 19.62 -3.43 -4.97
C THR A 252 18.20 -3.17 -4.49
N GLY A 253 17.80 -3.99 -3.52
CA GLY A 253 16.44 -4.09 -3.01
C GLY A 253 15.80 -5.43 -3.39
N ARG A 254 15.41 -6.21 -2.37
CA ARG A 254 14.93 -7.60 -2.56
C ARG A 254 13.73 -7.67 -3.53
N SER A 255 12.77 -6.76 -3.42
CA SER A 255 11.62 -6.72 -4.33
C SER A 255 12.04 -6.47 -5.78
N MET A 256 12.97 -5.53 -6.01
CA MET A 256 13.49 -5.22 -7.34
C MET A 256 14.21 -6.42 -7.96
N GLU A 257 15.07 -7.10 -7.20
CA GLU A 257 15.78 -8.30 -7.64
C GLU A 257 14.81 -9.42 -8.04
N ASN A 258 13.80 -9.68 -7.20
CA ASN A 258 12.78 -10.70 -7.45
C ASN A 258 11.96 -10.39 -8.71
N VAL A 259 11.51 -9.15 -8.87
CA VAL A 259 10.72 -8.74 -10.06
C VAL A 259 11.55 -8.83 -11.33
N VAL A 260 12.81 -8.35 -11.33
CA VAL A 260 13.68 -8.44 -12.51
C VAL A 260 13.91 -9.91 -12.90
N LYS A 261 14.23 -10.76 -11.93
CA LYS A 261 14.41 -12.21 -12.18
C LYS A 261 13.15 -12.82 -12.78
N LEU A 262 12.00 -12.57 -12.19
CA LEU A 262 10.70 -13.04 -12.69
C LEU A 262 10.43 -12.57 -14.12
N CYS A 263 10.65 -11.28 -14.41
CA CYS A 263 10.41 -10.71 -15.74
C CYS A 263 11.34 -11.31 -16.81
N VAL A 264 12.58 -11.65 -16.45
CA VAL A 264 13.51 -12.34 -17.34
C VAL A 264 13.03 -13.78 -17.58
N GLU A 265 12.65 -14.52 -16.54
CA GLU A 265 12.13 -15.90 -16.64
C GLU A 265 10.85 -15.98 -17.47
N LEU A 266 9.96 -15.01 -17.32
CA LEU A 266 8.71 -14.93 -18.08
C LEU A 266 8.86 -14.30 -19.47
N GLY A 267 10.05 -13.79 -19.83
CA GLY A 267 10.32 -13.20 -21.15
C GLY A 267 9.81 -11.76 -21.36
N TYR A 268 9.38 -11.06 -20.29
CA TYR A 268 9.01 -9.63 -20.36
C TYR A 268 10.24 -8.72 -20.48
N MET A 269 11.40 -9.21 -20.10
CA MET A 269 12.65 -8.47 -20.14
C MET A 269 13.78 -9.32 -20.71
N LYS A 270 14.53 -8.76 -21.65
CA LYS A 270 15.77 -9.39 -22.18
C LYS A 270 16.96 -8.68 -21.57
N VAL A 271 17.76 -9.39 -20.83
CA VAL A 271 18.97 -8.86 -20.23
C VAL A 271 20.17 -9.55 -20.88
N PRO A 272 21.01 -8.84 -21.66
CA PRO A 272 22.19 -9.43 -22.27
C PRO A 272 23.18 -9.94 -21.23
N ASP A 273 23.90 -11.03 -21.57
CA ASP A 273 24.90 -11.61 -20.69
C ASP A 273 25.95 -10.62 -20.25
N GLY A 274 26.29 -10.66 -18.98
CA GLY A 274 27.33 -9.83 -18.40
C GLY A 274 26.96 -8.34 -18.21
N ILE A 275 25.73 -7.91 -18.46
CA ILE A 275 25.25 -6.56 -18.12
C ILE A 275 25.01 -6.44 -16.62
N LEU A 276 24.34 -7.42 -15.99
CA LEU A 276 24.15 -7.43 -14.55
C LEU A 276 25.44 -7.76 -13.81
N VAL A 277 25.67 -7.04 -12.73
CA VAL A 277 26.81 -7.24 -11.82
C VAL A 277 26.28 -7.42 -10.39
N ASP A 278 26.81 -8.43 -9.71
CA ASP A 278 26.53 -8.64 -8.29
C ASP A 278 26.92 -7.41 -7.47
N MET A 279 26.06 -6.96 -6.58
CA MET A 279 26.30 -5.81 -5.71
C MET A 279 27.58 -5.94 -4.87
N LYS A 280 28.03 -7.15 -4.56
CA LYS A 280 29.31 -7.41 -3.88
C LYS A 280 30.54 -7.10 -4.78
N ARG A 281 30.36 -7.05 -6.09
CA ARG A 281 31.42 -6.85 -7.09
C ARG A 281 31.37 -5.47 -7.78
N ILE A 282 30.42 -4.60 -7.46
CA ILE A 282 30.29 -3.28 -8.10
C ILE A 282 31.54 -2.42 -7.94
N GLY A 283 32.34 -2.61 -6.88
CA GLY A 283 33.61 -1.91 -6.65
C GLY A 283 34.68 -2.19 -7.71
N SER A 284 34.56 -3.27 -8.47
CA SER A 284 35.46 -3.58 -9.60
C SER A 284 35.07 -2.88 -10.90
N VAL A 285 33.90 -2.25 -10.97
CA VAL A 285 33.40 -1.54 -12.15
C VAL A 285 33.72 -0.04 -12.00
N PRO A 286 34.35 0.62 -13.00
CA PRO A 286 34.55 2.06 -12.97
C PRO A 286 33.20 2.80 -12.73
N ARG A 287 33.20 3.82 -11.86
CA ARG A 287 31.97 4.56 -11.50
C ARG A 287 31.19 5.04 -12.73
N ASN A 288 31.87 5.65 -13.70
CA ASN A 288 31.23 6.12 -14.93
C ASN A 288 30.72 5.00 -15.87
N LYS A 289 30.94 3.74 -15.54
CA LYS A 289 30.46 2.57 -16.26
C LYS A 289 29.41 1.77 -15.45
N LEU A 290 28.95 2.34 -14.35
CA LEU A 290 28.01 1.67 -13.46
C LEU A 290 26.68 2.42 -13.38
N VAL A 291 25.60 1.65 -13.47
CA VAL A 291 24.23 2.06 -13.14
C VAL A 291 23.77 1.23 -11.94
N ILE A 292 23.15 1.83 -10.95
CA ILE A 292 22.52 1.13 -9.84
C ILE A 292 21.02 1.35 -9.92
N LEU A 293 20.26 0.27 -10.08
CA LEU A 293 18.81 0.24 -9.93
C LEU A 293 18.47 -0.01 -8.47
N SER A 294 17.62 0.84 -7.90
CA SER A 294 17.33 0.85 -6.47
C SER A 294 15.83 0.97 -6.19
N THR A 295 15.39 0.41 -5.08
CA THR A 295 14.11 0.72 -4.44
C THR A 295 14.23 1.96 -3.55
N GLY A 296 13.10 2.48 -3.03
CA GLY A 296 13.08 3.60 -2.10
C GLY A 296 12.68 4.92 -2.73
N SER A 297 11.95 4.87 -3.83
CA SER A 297 11.40 6.06 -4.50
C SER A 297 10.37 6.82 -3.65
N GLN A 298 9.86 6.20 -2.57
CA GLN A 298 8.92 6.78 -1.63
C GLN A 298 9.57 7.18 -0.28
N GLY A 299 10.89 7.05 -0.18
CA GLY A 299 11.63 7.45 1.02
C GLY A 299 11.48 6.51 2.22
N GLU A 300 10.97 5.30 2.00
CA GLU A 300 10.78 4.30 3.07
C GLU A 300 12.10 4.05 3.82
N SER A 301 12.07 4.12 5.15
CA SER A 301 13.26 4.11 6.02
C SER A 301 14.15 2.86 5.89
N MET A 302 13.59 1.75 5.43
CA MET A 302 14.36 0.50 5.22
C MET A 302 14.74 0.28 3.76
N SER A 303 14.37 1.18 2.86
CA SER A 303 14.67 1.07 1.43
C SER A 303 16.15 1.24 1.09
N ALA A 304 16.54 0.80 -0.10
CA ALA A 304 17.94 0.89 -0.52
C ALA A 304 18.40 2.34 -0.69
N LEU A 305 17.58 3.22 -1.32
CA LEU A 305 17.94 4.63 -1.48
C LEU A 305 18.06 5.36 -0.14
N TYR A 306 17.10 5.13 0.80
CA TYR A 306 17.16 5.71 2.13
C TYR A 306 18.50 5.36 2.82
N ARG A 307 18.84 4.06 2.86
CA ARG A 307 20.09 3.60 3.47
C ARG A 307 21.36 4.17 2.78
N MET A 308 21.31 4.41 1.45
CA MET A 308 22.39 5.08 0.74
C MET A 308 22.50 6.56 1.15
N ALA A 309 21.38 7.27 1.24
CA ALA A 309 21.33 8.68 1.63
C ALA A 309 21.88 8.89 3.05
N PHE A 310 21.53 7.99 3.98
CA PHE A 310 21.97 8.08 5.39
C PHE A 310 23.24 7.29 5.72
N SER A 311 24.01 6.85 4.71
CA SER A 311 25.28 6.09 4.89
C SER A 311 25.12 4.73 5.59
N GLU A 312 23.96 4.12 5.50
CA GLU A 312 23.64 2.82 6.11
C GLU A 312 23.73 1.64 5.11
N HIS A 313 23.97 1.95 3.82
CA HIS A 313 24.03 0.92 2.78
C HIS A 313 25.44 0.31 2.72
N LYS A 314 25.53 -1.04 2.81
CA LYS A 314 26.81 -1.76 2.95
C LYS A 314 27.75 -1.66 1.75
N GLN A 315 27.24 -1.52 0.53
CA GLN A 315 28.05 -1.57 -0.70
C GLN A 315 28.09 -0.25 -1.47
N VAL A 316 27.21 0.70 -1.19
CA VAL A 316 27.10 1.94 -1.94
C VAL A 316 27.22 3.12 -1.00
N ASP A 317 28.25 3.91 -1.22
CA ASP A 317 28.42 5.23 -0.62
C ASP A 317 28.21 6.29 -1.71
N ILE A 318 27.28 7.23 -1.47
CA ILE A 318 26.91 8.31 -2.42
C ILE A 318 27.77 9.55 -2.16
N GLY A 319 28.16 10.22 -3.24
CA GLY A 319 28.91 11.46 -3.18
C GLY A 319 28.90 12.23 -4.51
N SER A 320 29.82 13.21 -4.64
CA SER A 320 29.92 14.12 -5.80
C SER A 320 30.12 13.43 -7.16
N GLY A 321 30.59 12.18 -7.15
CA GLY A 321 30.75 11.35 -8.36
C GLY A 321 29.47 10.60 -8.79
N ASP A 322 28.31 10.95 -8.24
CA ASP A 322 27.06 10.26 -8.50
C ASP A 322 25.99 11.19 -9.06
N ARG A 323 25.20 10.67 -9.99
CA ARG A 323 23.94 11.23 -10.45
C ARG A 323 22.82 10.33 -9.94
N VAL A 324 21.95 10.87 -9.10
CA VAL A 324 20.78 10.16 -8.54
C VAL A 324 19.53 10.63 -9.27
N ILE A 325 18.79 9.71 -9.86
CA ILE A 325 17.56 9.98 -10.59
C ILE A 325 16.40 9.33 -9.83
N ILE A 326 15.47 10.15 -9.33
CA ILE A 326 14.27 9.69 -8.65
C ILE A 326 13.13 9.66 -9.67
N SER A 327 12.80 8.45 -10.16
CA SER A 327 11.81 8.23 -11.20
C SER A 327 10.50 7.72 -10.61
N ALA A 328 9.93 8.52 -9.73
CA ALA A 328 8.61 8.29 -9.12
C ALA A 328 8.03 9.61 -8.63
N SER A 329 6.70 9.70 -8.56
CA SER A 329 6.02 10.77 -7.83
C SER A 329 5.75 10.31 -6.40
N ALA A 330 5.78 11.23 -5.45
CA ALA A 330 5.39 10.95 -4.07
C ALA A 330 3.95 10.42 -4.01
N ILE A 331 3.75 9.33 -3.31
CA ILE A 331 2.42 8.91 -2.87
C ILE A 331 1.99 9.91 -1.77
N PRO A 332 0.71 10.35 -1.75
CA PRO A 332 0.24 11.26 -0.71
C PRO A 332 0.60 10.76 0.70
N GLY A 333 1.23 11.64 1.49
CA GLY A 333 1.75 11.32 2.83
C GLY A 333 3.27 11.11 2.89
N ASN A 334 3.94 10.76 1.79
CA ASN A 334 5.38 10.47 1.78
C ASN A 334 6.27 11.70 1.41
N GLU A 335 5.67 12.86 1.16
CA GLU A 335 6.37 14.04 0.66
C GLU A 335 7.51 14.50 1.59
N THR A 336 7.25 14.51 2.89
CA THR A 336 8.24 14.94 3.90
C THR A 336 9.45 13.98 3.93
N THR A 337 9.20 12.68 3.89
CA THR A 337 10.27 11.68 3.94
C THR A 337 11.12 11.70 2.68
N ILE A 338 10.50 11.85 1.51
CA ILE A 338 11.20 11.98 0.24
C ILE A 338 12.03 13.26 0.21
N SER A 339 11.48 14.39 0.66
CA SER A 339 12.21 15.66 0.75
C SER A 339 13.46 15.52 1.61
N ARG A 340 13.36 14.86 2.75
CA ARG A 340 14.51 14.59 3.63
C ARG A 340 15.59 13.75 2.96
N VAL A 341 15.20 12.70 2.23
CA VAL A 341 16.15 11.88 1.46
C VAL A 341 16.86 12.72 0.39
N ILE A 342 16.11 13.56 -0.31
CA ILE A 342 16.68 14.47 -1.33
C ILE A 342 17.70 15.43 -0.70
N ASP A 343 17.37 16.05 0.43
CA ASP A 343 18.27 16.97 1.13
C ASP A 343 19.59 16.28 1.56
N GLU A 344 19.51 15.04 2.07
CA GLU A 344 20.68 14.26 2.42
C GLU A 344 21.56 13.91 1.20
N LEU A 345 20.94 13.62 0.05
CA LEU A 345 21.68 13.38 -1.19
C LEU A 345 22.42 14.64 -1.67
N PHE A 346 21.79 15.82 -1.58
CA PHE A 346 22.44 17.10 -1.85
C PHE A 346 23.57 17.39 -0.87
N ALA A 347 23.37 17.14 0.43
CA ALA A 347 24.41 17.31 1.46
C ALA A 347 25.65 16.45 1.18
N LYS A 348 25.49 15.27 0.56
CA LYS A 348 26.60 14.41 0.09
C LYS A 348 27.24 14.89 -1.22
N GLY A 349 26.73 15.96 -1.83
CA GLY A 349 27.24 16.51 -3.08
C GLY A 349 26.83 15.74 -4.34
N ALA A 350 25.85 14.86 -4.26
CA ALA A 350 25.32 14.16 -5.43
C ALA A 350 24.55 15.11 -6.35
N GLU A 351 24.56 14.84 -7.64
CA GLU A 351 23.69 15.48 -8.61
C GLU A 351 22.33 14.78 -8.58
N VAL A 352 21.29 15.44 -8.05
CA VAL A 352 19.98 14.84 -7.85
C VAL A 352 18.96 15.37 -8.87
N ILE A 353 18.32 14.47 -9.61
CA ILE A 353 17.29 14.77 -10.61
C ILE A 353 15.97 14.19 -10.11
N TYR A 354 15.02 15.04 -9.67
CA TYR A 354 13.79 14.61 -9.00
C TYR A 354 12.55 15.49 -9.31
N GLU A 355 12.71 16.59 -10.04
CA GLU A 355 11.71 17.66 -10.13
C GLU A 355 10.43 17.25 -10.87
N ARG A 356 9.29 17.82 -10.42
CA ARG A 356 8.02 17.80 -11.16
C ARG A 356 8.20 18.50 -12.52
N GLY A 357 7.70 17.87 -13.60
CA GLY A 357 7.82 18.41 -14.96
C GLY A 357 9.11 18.06 -15.68
N THR A 358 9.93 17.16 -15.12
CA THR A 358 11.16 16.66 -15.78
C THR A 358 10.94 15.47 -16.70
N ASP A 359 9.70 15.05 -16.92
CA ASP A 359 9.30 13.86 -17.71
C ASP A 359 10.00 12.55 -17.24
N LEU A 360 10.37 12.48 -15.96
CA LEU A 360 11.00 11.30 -15.35
C LEU A 360 10.02 10.28 -14.80
N HIS A 361 8.77 10.67 -14.67
CA HIS A 361 7.69 9.81 -14.21
C HIS A 361 6.39 10.19 -14.90
N VAL A 362 5.67 9.18 -15.32
CA VAL A 362 4.30 9.32 -15.83
C VAL A 362 3.36 8.48 -14.98
N SER A 363 2.15 8.99 -14.76
CA SER A 363 1.13 8.27 -14.02
C SER A 363 0.66 7.06 -14.80
N GLY A 364 0.36 5.97 -14.08
CA GLY A 364 -0.33 4.80 -14.62
C GLY A 364 -1.84 5.00 -14.74
N HIS A 365 -2.40 6.06 -14.13
CA HIS A 365 -3.84 6.33 -14.10
C HIS A 365 -4.26 7.40 -15.10
N ALA A 366 -5.44 7.20 -15.66
CA ALA A 366 -6.09 8.08 -16.63
C ALA A 366 -6.36 9.48 -16.06
N CYS A 367 -6.02 10.52 -16.83
CA CYS A 367 -6.42 11.90 -16.56
C CYS A 367 -7.84 12.17 -17.10
N GLN A 368 -8.36 13.39 -16.91
CA GLN A 368 -9.76 13.73 -17.19
C GLN A 368 -10.24 13.36 -18.60
N GLU A 369 -9.44 13.64 -19.63
CA GLU A 369 -9.87 13.38 -21.02
C GLU A 369 -9.92 11.88 -21.33
N GLU A 370 -9.04 11.09 -20.75
CA GLU A 370 -9.03 9.64 -20.89
C GLU A 370 -10.21 9.00 -20.13
N LEU A 371 -10.52 9.50 -18.92
CA LEU A 371 -11.70 9.07 -18.16
C LEU A 371 -13.00 9.37 -18.91
N LYS A 372 -13.10 10.57 -19.52
CA LYS A 372 -14.24 10.95 -20.37
C LYS A 372 -14.35 10.07 -21.60
N MET A 373 -13.22 9.73 -22.22
CA MET A 373 -13.17 8.84 -23.39
C MET A 373 -13.67 7.44 -23.03
N MET A 374 -13.17 6.85 -21.94
CA MET A 374 -13.63 5.55 -21.45
C MET A 374 -15.14 5.55 -21.19
N TYR A 375 -15.63 6.56 -20.47
CA TYR A 375 -17.07 6.71 -20.22
C TYR A 375 -17.88 6.81 -21.53
N ALA A 376 -17.42 7.62 -22.50
CA ALA A 376 -18.10 7.82 -23.78
C ALA A 376 -18.14 6.55 -24.65
N LEU A 377 -17.13 5.69 -24.55
CA LEU A 377 -17.10 4.39 -25.24
C LEU A 377 -18.06 3.38 -24.59
N VAL A 378 -18.01 3.25 -23.26
CA VAL A 378 -18.78 2.25 -22.51
C VAL A 378 -20.26 2.61 -22.39
N LYS A 379 -20.62 3.88 -22.30
CA LYS A 379 -22.00 4.40 -22.20
C LYS A 379 -22.85 3.65 -21.17
N PRO A 380 -22.42 3.58 -19.91
CA PRO A 380 -23.09 2.76 -18.91
C PRO A 380 -24.45 3.34 -18.51
N LYS A 381 -25.37 2.48 -18.10
CA LYS A 381 -26.63 2.92 -17.48
C LYS A 381 -26.39 3.52 -16.10
N PHE A 382 -25.51 2.91 -15.30
CA PHE A 382 -25.11 3.39 -13.98
C PHE A 382 -23.62 3.61 -13.93
N PHE A 383 -23.20 4.69 -13.27
CA PHE A 383 -21.79 5.01 -13.08
C PHE A 383 -21.40 4.89 -11.60
N ILE A 384 -20.30 4.24 -11.32
CA ILE A 384 -19.79 3.98 -9.97
C ILE A 384 -18.28 4.33 -9.97
N PRO A 385 -17.88 5.50 -9.46
CA PRO A 385 -16.47 5.81 -9.33
C PRO A 385 -15.85 4.93 -8.25
N VAL A 386 -14.66 4.39 -8.52
CA VAL A 386 -13.89 3.54 -7.61
C VAL A 386 -12.42 3.99 -7.57
N HIS A 387 -11.62 3.39 -6.72
CA HIS A 387 -10.18 3.63 -6.59
C HIS A 387 -9.85 5.10 -6.40
N GLY A 388 -10.14 5.64 -5.21
CA GLY A 388 -9.87 7.04 -4.91
C GLY A 388 -10.41 7.48 -3.56
N GLU A 389 -9.85 8.59 -3.08
CA GLU A 389 -10.34 9.28 -1.90
C GLU A 389 -11.74 9.87 -2.13
N ARG A 390 -12.45 10.20 -1.06
CA ARG A 390 -13.82 10.73 -1.14
C ARG A 390 -13.97 11.89 -2.14
N ARG A 391 -13.02 12.84 -2.11
CA ARG A 391 -13.05 13.98 -3.04
C ARG A 391 -12.94 13.56 -4.51
N MET A 392 -12.11 12.55 -4.80
CA MET A 392 -11.89 12.02 -6.14
C MET A 392 -13.15 11.34 -6.68
N LEU A 393 -13.80 10.48 -5.86
CA LEU A 393 -15.04 9.82 -6.23
C LEU A 393 -16.16 10.82 -6.54
N HIS A 394 -16.31 11.86 -5.74
CA HIS A 394 -17.30 12.92 -5.97
C HIS A 394 -17.00 13.70 -7.25
N LYS A 395 -15.74 14.13 -7.47
CA LYS A 395 -15.33 14.83 -8.69
C LYS A 395 -15.50 13.98 -9.94
N SER A 396 -15.24 12.68 -9.86
CA SER A 396 -15.50 11.74 -10.93
C SER A 396 -17.00 11.70 -11.28
N GLY A 397 -17.87 11.62 -10.28
CA GLY A 397 -19.31 11.72 -10.46
C GLY A 397 -19.74 13.05 -11.09
N ASP A 398 -19.21 14.18 -10.61
CA ASP A 398 -19.54 15.53 -11.13
C ASP A 398 -19.05 15.70 -12.58
N MET A 399 -17.88 15.19 -12.93
CA MET A 399 -17.37 15.18 -14.29
C MET A 399 -18.32 14.45 -15.25
N ILE A 400 -18.83 13.28 -14.84
CA ILE A 400 -19.75 12.48 -15.64
C ILE A 400 -21.14 13.14 -15.76
N VAL A 401 -21.60 13.84 -14.72
CA VAL A 401 -22.79 14.71 -14.83
C VAL A 401 -22.56 15.81 -15.86
N GLY A 402 -21.40 16.44 -15.87
CA GLY A 402 -21.02 17.44 -16.88
C GLY A 402 -21.04 16.91 -18.32
N MET A 403 -20.90 15.59 -18.51
CA MET A 403 -21.07 14.94 -19.81
C MET A 403 -22.53 14.58 -20.16
N GLY A 404 -23.50 14.95 -19.30
CA GLY A 404 -24.93 14.74 -19.55
C GLY A 404 -25.50 13.47 -18.91
N HIS A 405 -24.75 12.74 -18.05
CA HIS A 405 -25.30 11.59 -17.35
C HIS A 405 -26.25 12.04 -16.22
N ASP A 406 -27.36 11.33 -16.06
CA ASP A 406 -28.32 11.63 -15.00
C ASP A 406 -27.71 11.35 -13.62
N ARG A 407 -27.65 12.36 -12.76
CA ARG A 407 -27.08 12.26 -11.41
C ARG A 407 -27.71 11.13 -10.58
N ARG A 408 -28.97 10.80 -10.82
CA ARG A 408 -29.67 9.71 -10.14
C ARG A 408 -29.10 8.32 -10.46
N ASN A 409 -28.35 8.22 -11.54
CA ASN A 409 -27.70 6.99 -11.98
C ASN A 409 -26.19 6.95 -11.63
N ILE A 410 -25.71 7.92 -10.86
CA ILE A 410 -24.36 7.92 -10.31
C ILE A 410 -24.43 7.45 -8.85
N ILE A 411 -23.69 6.40 -8.52
CA ILE A 411 -23.67 5.80 -7.19
C ILE A 411 -22.29 6.01 -6.57
N ILE A 412 -22.20 6.95 -5.64
CA ILE A 412 -21.00 7.11 -4.81
C ILE A 412 -21.11 6.09 -3.68
N GLY A 413 -20.28 5.04 -3.74
CA GLY A 413 -20.27 3.97 -2.77
C GLY A 413 -19.40 4.26 -1.55
N GLU A 414 -19.51 3.37 -0.57
CA GLU A 414 -18.65 3.31 0.62
C GLU A 414 -18.26 1.85 0.86
N ASN A 415 -17.08 1.62 1.44
CA ASN A 415 -16.67 0.26 1.81
C ASN A 415 -17.69 -0.37 2.76
N GLY A 416 -18.05 -1.62 2.49
CA GLY A 416 -19.08 -2.35 3.21
C GLY A 416 -20.53 -2.03 2.82
N ARG A 417 -20.78 -0.99 2.04
CA ARG A 417 -22.13 -0.65 1.60
C ARG A 417 -22.49 -1.41 0.32
N VAL A 418 -23.48 -2.29 0.42
CA VAL A 418 -23.93 -3.11 -0.71
C VAL A 418 -24.64 -2.23 -1.75
N ILE A 419 -24.23 -2.30 -3.01
CA ILE A 419 -24.92 -1.70 -4.15
C ILE A 419 -25.81 -2.79 -4.76
N GLU A 420 -27.12 -2.69 -4.58
CA GLU A 420 -28.11 -3.61 -5.16
C GLU A 420 -28.56 -3.14 -6.52
N MET A 421 -28.41 -4.00 -7.53
CA MET A 421 -28.72 -3.68 -8.91
C MET A 421 -29.73 -4.63 -9.54
N THR A 422 -30.60 -4.04 -10.35
CA THR A 422 -31.47 -4.72 -11.29
C THR A 422 -31.23 -4.14 -12.69
N ALA A 423 -31.76 -4.72 -13.74
CA ALA A 423 -31.68 -4.13 -15.07
C ALA A 423 -32.25 -2.69 -15.17
N LYS A 424 -33.05 -2.25 -14.19
CA LYS A 424 -33.74 -0.95 -14.22
C LYS A 424 -33.29 0.03 -13.15
N SER A 425 -32.72 -0.43 -12.06
CA SER A 425 -32.39 0.40 -10.88
C SER A 425 -31.13 -0.04 -10.20
N ALA A 426 -30.41 0.91 -9.60
CA ALA A 426 -29.32 0.68 -8.69
C ALA A 426 -29.56 1.50 -7.42
N LYS A 427 -29.27 0.94 -6.23
CA LYS A 427 -29.43 1.63 -4.96
C LYS A 427 -28.47 1.10 -3.91
N LEU A 428 -28.12 1.94 -2.95
CA LEU A 428 -27.40 1.54 -1.75
C LEU A 428 -28.31 0.71 -0.84
N GLY A 429 -27.89 -0.50 -0.53
CA GLY A 429 -28.60 -1.48 0.28
C GLY A 429 -28.08 -1.55 1.72
N ALA A 430 -28.08 -2.77 2.28
CA ALA A 430 -27.55 -3.06 3.61
C ALA A 430 -26.03 -2.86 3.70
N THR A 431 -25.48 -2.86 4.91
CA THR A 431 -24.03 -2.89 5.17
C THR A 431 -23.57 -4.31 5.51
N VAL A 432 -22.35 -4.62 5.15
CA VAL A 432 -21.61 -5.81 5.57
C VAL A 432 -20.37 -5.39 6.36
N PRO A 433 -19.80 -6.29 7.18
CA PRO A 433 -18.51 -6.00 7.83
C PRO A 433 -17.47 -5.58 6.80
N SER A 434 -16.80 -4.48 7.09
CA SER A 434 -15.72 -3.91 6.31
C SER A 434 -14.85 -3.08 7.24
N GLY A 435 -13.64 -2.77 6.85
CA GLY A 435 -12.76 -1.95 7.64
C GLY A 435 -11.29 -2.29 7.40
N ARG A 436 -10.46 -1.86 8.34
CA ARG A 436 -9.03 -2.05 8.32
C ARG A 436 -8.66 -3.19 9.28
N VAL A 437 -7.94 -4.17 8.80
CA VAL A 437 -7.30 -5.21 9.61
C VAL A 437 -5.79 -4.93 9.55
N LEU A 438 -5.21 -4.71 10.72
CA LEU A 438 -3.80 -4.35 10.84
C LEU A 438 -2.94 -5.60 10.88
N VAL A 439 -1.81 -5.57 10.20
CA VAL A 439 -0.81 -6.64 10.18
C VAL A 439 0.48 -6.11 10.78
N ASP A 440 1.03 -6.84 11.74
CA ASP A 440 2.29 -6.55 12.42
C ASP A 440 3.10 -7.86 12.50
N GLY A 441 4.16 -7.97 11.70
CA GLY A 441 4.95 -9.19 11.56
C GLY A 441 4.11 -10.38 11.12
N MET A 442 3.96 -11.37 12.00
CA MET A 442 3.13 -12.55 11.77
C MET A 442 1.69 -12.39 12.25
N GLY A 443 1.40 -11.36 13.07
CA GLY A 443 0.08 -11.09 13.63
C GLY A 443 -0.87 -10.46 12.62
N VAL A 444 -2.09 -10.95 12.53
CA VAL A 444 -3.14 -10.43 11.64
C VAL A 444 -4.37 -10.09 12.46
N GLY A 445 -4.64 -8.78 12.66
CA GLY A 445 -5.81 -8.31 13.37
C GLY A 445 -5.73 -8.37 14.90
N ASP A 446 -4.57 -8.64 15.46
CA ASP A 446 -4.28 -8.62 16.90
C ASP A 446 -3.88 -7.24 17.43
N VAL A 447 -3.52 -6.32 16.54
CA VAL A 447 -3.26 -4.92 16.85
C VAL A 447 -4.57 -4.13 16.75
N GLY A 448 -5.14 -3.76 17.90
CA GLY A 448 -6.35 -2.94 17.98
C GLY A 448 -6.06 -1.49 18.38
N THR A 449 -7.13 -0.68 18.51
CA THR A 449 -7.04 0.75 18.88
C THR A 449 -6.34 0.98 20.21
N VAL A 450 -6.44 0.05 21.18
CA VAL A 450 -5.77 0.16 22.48
C VAL A 450 -4.26 0.03 22.31
N VAL A 451 -3.81 -0.98 21.55
CA VAL A 451 -2.38 -1.22 21.29
C VAL A 451 -1.77 -0.04 20.52
N LEU A 452 -2.45 0.49 19.50
CA LEU A 452 -1.97 1.66 18.77
C LEU A 452 -1.86 2.91 19.66
N ARG A 453 -2.87 3.14 20.51
CA ARG A 453 -2.84 4.25 21.47
C ARG A 453 -1.67 4.12 22.44
N ASP A 454 -1.42 2.92 22.94
CA ASP A 454 -0.32 2.68 23.87
C ASP A 454 1.05 2.85 23.19
N ARG A 455 1.20 2.35 21.94
CA ARG A 455 2.41 2.57 21.13
C ARG A 455 2.65 4.06 20.86
N LYS A 456 1.60 4.80 20.53
CA LYS A 456 1.66 6.25 20.32
C LYS A 456 2.11 6.97 21.60
N LEU A 457 1.49 6.65 22.73
CA LEU A 457 1.86 7.23 24.01
C LEU A 457 3.33 6.94 24.39
N LEU A 458 3.77 5.71 24.14
CA LEU A 458 5.17 5.33 24.36
C LEU A 458 6.14 6.09 23.45
N ALA A 459 5.77 6.29 22.19
CA ALA A 459 6.60 7.02 21.23
C ALA A 459 6.68 8.52 21.55
N ASP A 460 5.55 9.15 21.89
CA ASP A 460 5.46 10.59 22.11
C ASP A 460 6.00 11.01 23.48
N GLU A 461 5.71 10.25 24.52
CA GLU A 461 5.89 10.67 25.92
C GLU A 461 6.86 9.77 26.71
N GLY A 462 7.14 8.57 26.22
CA GLY A 462 7.97 7.59 26.93
C GLY A 462 7.25 6.89 28.08
N MET A 463 8.04 6.22 28.94
CA MET A 463 7.54 5.38 30.03
C MET A 463 8.31 5.59 31.33
N VAL A 464 7.58 5.52 32.45
CA VAL A 464 8.11 5.46 33.80
C VAL A 464 7.61 4.18 34.47
N VAL A 465 8.52 3.29 34.84
CA VAL A 465 8.22 2.05 35.57
C VAL A 465 8.51 2.31 37.06
N VAL A 466 7.57 1.90 37.90
CA VAL A 466 7.71 1.99 39.36
C VAL A 466 7.68 0.58 39.94
N VAL A 467 8.79 0.11 40.47
CA VAL A 467 8.90 -1.24 41.05
C VAL A 467 8.86 -1.12 42.56
N MET A 468 7.95 -1.86 43.20
CA MET A 468 7.79 -1.88 44.65
C MET A 468 7.53 -3.30 45.16
N THR A 469 8.07 -3.64 46.30
CA THR A 469 7.84 -4.91 47.00
C THR A 469 6.95 -4.67 48.20
N LEU A 470 5.81 -5.33 48.26
CA LEU A 470 4.85 -5.21 49.36
C LEU A 470 4.66 -6.54 50.06
N SER A 471 4.34 -6.47 51.36
CA SER A 471 3.99 -7.65 52.18
C SER A 471 2.65 -8.24 51.75
N ALA A 472 2.60 -9.56 51.55
CA ALA A 472 1.38 -10.31 51.28
C ALA A 472 0.33 -10.20 52.40
N GLU A 473 0.77 -10.05 53.65
CA GLU A 473 -0.14 -10.05 54.80
C GLU A 473 -0.84 -8.71 55.03
N ASN A 474 -0.14 -7.58 54.82
CA ASN A 474 -0.68 -6.27 55.21
C ASN A 474 -0.43 -5.16 54.18
N ALA A 475 0.09 -5.52 53.00
CA ALA A 475 0.40 -4.60 51.89
C ALA A 475 1.41 -3.48 52.25
N GLN A 476 2.19 -3.64 53.34
CA GLN A 476 3.23 -2.68 53.72
C GLN A 476 4.42 -2.72 52.77
N LEU A 477 5.04 -1.55 52.54
CA LEU A 477 6.22 -1.44 51.68
C LEU A 477 7.44 -2.10 52.36
N ILE A 478 8.00 -3.13 51.73
CA ILE A 478 9.22 -3.85 52.18
C ILE A 478 10.46 -3.27 51.47
N SER A 479 10.38 -2.99 50.18
CA SER A 479 11.48 -2.47 49.37
C SER A 479 11.01 -1.64 48.18
N GLY A 480 11.82 -0.67 47.75
CA GLY A 480 11.50 0.30 46.71
C GLY A 480 10.85 1.57 47.31
N PRO A 481 10.06 2.35 46.55
CA PRO A 481 9.85 2.23 45.12
C PRO A 481 11.08 2.60 44.28
N ASP A 482 11.45 1.74 43.34
CA ASP A 482 12.49 2.03 42.36
C ASP A 482 11.86 2.59 41.10
N ILE A 483 12.45 3.68 40.58
CA ILE A 483 11.96 4.37 39.40
C ILE A 483 12.89 4.12 38.22
N ILE A 484 12.33 3.63 37.10
CA ILE A 484 13.05 3.41 35.87
C ILE A 484 12.38 4.22 34.77
N SER A 485 13.14 5.03 34.03
CA SER A 485 12.66 5.84 32.91
C SER A 485 13.17 5.32 31.58
N ARG A 486 12.28 5.28 30.57
CA ARG A 486 12.64 4.97 29.17
C ARG A 486 11.91 5.90 28.23
N GLY A 487 12.66 6.59 27.35
CA GLY A 487 12.08 7.51 26.36
C GLY A 487 11.46 8.78 26.94
N PHE A 488 11.43 8.95 28.27
CA PHE A 488 10.88 10.14 28.93
C PHE A 488 11.99 11.12 29.33
N VAL A 489 12.90 10.72 30.20
CA VAL A 489 14.08 11.48 30.62
C VAL A 489 15.29 10.57 30.72
N TYR A 490 16.48 11.16 30.52
CA TYR A 490 17.73 10.44 30.75
C TYR A 490 18.05 10.46 32.26
N GLU A 491 18.04 9.30 32.89
CA GLU A 491 18.13 9.14 34.35
C GLU A 491 19.36 9.84 34.93
N LYS A 492 20.55 9.64 34.35
CA LYS A 492 21.83 10.17 34.86
C LYS A 492 21.92 11.71 34.88
N GLU A 493 21.06 12.40 34.12
CA GLU A 493 21.04 13.87 34.07
C GLU A 493 19.85 14.47 34.85
N ASN A 494 18.97 13.60 35.38
CA ASN A 494 17.71 14.01 36.02
C ASN A 494 17.50 13.39 37.40
N ASP A 495 18.58 13.13 38.18
CA ASP A 495 18.52 12.50 39.50
C ASP A 495 17.49 13.17 40.41
N LYS A 496 17.42 14.51 40.41
CA LYS A 496 16.45 15.25 41.24
C LYS A 496 15.00 14.91 40.89
N LEU A 497 14.66 14.75 39.60
CA LEU A 497 13.32 14.39 39.19
C LEU A 497 13.01 12.94 39.61
N ILE A 498 13.95 12.03 39.43
CA ILE A 498 13.80 10.63 39.82
C ILE A 498 13.57 10.51 41.35
N ASP A 499 14.33 11.27 42.17
CA ASP A 499 14.13 11.30 43.62
C ASP A 499 12.78 11.90 44.03
N GLU A 500 12.33 12.96 43.31
CA GLU A 500 11.00 13.53 43.52
C GLU A 500 9.89 12.53 43.16
N LEU A 501 10.03 11.77 42.07
CA LEU A 501 9.10 10.71 41.69
C LEU A 501 9.07 9.58 42.73
N ARG A 502 10.23 9.17 43.26
CA ARG A 502 10.34 8.18 44.35
C ARG A 502 9.56 8.66 45.57
N ARG A 503 9.74 9.93 45.99
CA ARG A 503 9.02 10.53 47.11
C ARG A 503 7.49 10.51 46.88
N VAL A 504 7.01 10.94 45.68
CA VAL A 504 5.58 10.94 45.38
C VAL A 504 4.99 9.53 45.36
N ALA A 505 5.76 8.53 44.88
CA ALA A 505 5.34 7.14 44.94
C ALA A 505 5.22 6.64 46.38
N MET A 506 6.21 6.96 47.23
CA MET A 506 6.18 6.64 48.70
C MET A 506 4.96 7.29 49.38
N GLU A 507 4.70 8.57 49.13
CA GLU A 507 3.53 9.26 49.69
C GLU A 507 2.21 8.63 49.24
N SER A 508 2.15 8.13 47.99
CA SER A 508 0.98 7.42 47.45
C SER A 508 0.77 6.06 48.12
N ILE A 509 1.84 5.34 48.43
CA ILE A 509 1.80 4.05 49.16
C ILE A 509 1.40 4.27 50.60
N ALA A 510 2.05 5.21 51.30
CA ALA A 510 1.71 5.55 52.69
C ALA A 510 0.23 5.94 52.85
N TYR A 511 -0.30 6.71 51.91
CA TYR A 511 -1.73 7.01 51.88
C TYR A 511 -2.60 5.73 51.81
N CYS A 512 -2.21 4.71 51.03
CA CYS A 512 -2.94 3.45 50.97
C CYS A 512 -2.85 2.68 52.30
N GLU A 513 -1.68 2.63 52.91
CA GLU A 513 -1.47 2.02 54.23
C GLU A 513 -2.34 2.67 55.32
N ASP A 514 -2.32 4.01 55.42
CA ASP A 514 -3.09 4.81 56.36
C ASP A 514 -4.62 4.64 56.23
N ASN A 515 -5.08 4.36 55.03
CA ASN A 515 -6.51 4.17 54.73
C ASN A 515 -6.94 2.68 54.62
N GLY A 516 -6.05 1.75 54.95
CA GLY A 516 -6.33 0.31 54.94
C GLY A 516 -6.62 -0.26 53.55
N ILE A 517 -6.08 0.36 52.47
CA ILE A 517 -6.19 -0.11 51.11
C ILE A 517 -5.14 -1.17 50.85
N THR A 518 -5.56 -2.43 50.73
CA THR A 518 -4.66 -3.58 50.57
C THR A 518 -4.76 -4.23 49.20
N ASP A 519 -5.78 -3.89 48.38
CA ASP A 519 -5.90 -4.46 47.06
C ASP A 519 -4.92 -3.83 46.06
N TRP A 520 -4.25 -4.71 45.30
CA TRP A 520 -3.19 -4.33 44.37
C TRP A 520 -3.65 -3.36 43.24
N ALA A 521 -4.89 -3.46 42.80
CA ALA A 521 -5.42 -2.61 41.74
C ALA A 521 -5.57 -1.17 42.21
N SER A 522 -6.08 -0.97 43.42
CA SER A 522 -6.23 0.36 44.04
C SER A 522 -4.88 1.00 44.34
N ILE A 523 -3.92 0.23 44.89
CA ILE A 523 -2.55 0.71 45.15
C ILE A 523 -1.88 1.15 43.83
N LYS A 524 -1.88 0.30 42.81
CA LYS A 524 -1.36 0.66 41.46
C LYS A 524 -2.01 1.92 40.91
N SER A 525 -3.34 2.03 41.00
CA SER A 525 -4.11 3.17 40.51
C SER A 525 -3.72 4.46 41.29
N ARG A 526 -3.54 4.38 42.59
CA ARG A 526 -3.16 5.53 43.42
C ARG A 526 -1.75 6.02 43.10
N VAL A 527 -0.77 5.12 43.02
CA VAL A 527 0.61 5.45 42.63
C VAL A 527 0.66 6.06 41.24
N LYS A 528 -0.04 5.42 40.29
CA LYS A 528 -0.16 5.96 38.90
C LYS A 528 -0.73 7.35 38.88
N SER A 529 -1.84 7.60 39.58
CA SER A 529 -2.49 8.92 39.60
C SER A 529 -1.65 10.00 40.27
N GLY A 530 -0.98 9.66 41.37
CA GLY A 530 -0.06 10.56 42.09
C GLY A 530 1.10 11.01 41.20
N LEU A 531 1.76 10.06 40.57
CA LEU A 531 2.87 10.34 39.66
C LEU A 531 2.44 11.07 38.39
N SER A 532 1.32 10.69 37.76
CA SER A 532 0.78 11.40 36.60
C SER A 532 0.49 12.86 36.91
N GLY A 533 -0.19 13.13 38.01
CA GLY A 533 -0.50 14.50 38.44
C GLY A 533 0.76 15.33 38.72
N TYR A 534 1.75 14.73 39.40
CA TYR A 534 3.02 15.38 39.67
C TYR A 534 3.79 15.70 38.39
N LEU A 535 3.99 14.70 37.52
CA LEU A 535 4.71 14.84 36.24
C LEU A 535 4.08 15.88 35.34
N PHE A 536 2.76 15.84 35.18
CA PHE A 536 2.06 16.84 34.36
C PHE A 536 2.22 18.25 34.92
N LYS A 537 2.13 18.42 36.24
CA LYS A 537 2.34 19.73 36.89
C LYS A 537 3.77 20.24 36.71
N LYS A 538 4.76 19.36 36.82
CA LYS A 538 6.19 19.69 36.77
C LYS A 538 6.72 19.89 35.35
N THR A 539 6.33 19.00 34.42
CA THR A 539 6.95 18.89 33.08
C THR A 539 5.99 19.20 31.93
N ARG A 540 4.67 19.25 32.20
CA ARG A 540 3.61 19.32 31.17
C ARG A 540 3.59 18.10 30.24
N ARG A 541 4.24 17.01 30.62
CA ARG A 541 4.29 15.73 29.90
C ARG A 541 3.54 14.65 30.66
N SER A 542 3.06 13.62 29.92
CA SER A 542 2.22 12.58 30.49
C SER A 542 2.72 11.17 30.07
N PRO A 543 3.94 10.76 30.50
CA PRO A 543 4.47 9.46 30.13
C PRO A 543 3.58 8.32 30.62
N MET A 544 3.72 7.15 29.98
CA MET A 544 3.07 5.94 30.45
C MET A 544 3.66 5.53 31.81
N ILE A 545 2.83 5.44 32.85
CA ILE A 545 3.26 5.02 34.17
C ILE A 545 2.82 3.58 34.39
N LEU A 546 3.80 2.70 34.70
CA LEU A 546 3.61 1.27 34.93
C LEU A 546 4.04 0.89 36.35
N PRO A 547 3.13 0.85 37.34
CA PRO A 547 3.42 0.33 38.66
C PRO A 547 3.48 -1.20 38.64
N ILE A 548 4.61 -1.74 39.11
CA ILE A 548 4.87 -3.19 39.30
C ILE A 548 4.94 -3.46 40.79
N ILE A 549 4.09 -4.35 41.30
CA ILE A 549 4.12 -4.81 42.66
C ILE A 549 4.63 -6.25 42.66
N MET A 550 5.66 -6.48 43.47
CA MET A 550 6.15 -7.81 43.85
C MET A 550 5.63 -8.13 45.24
N GLU A 551 5.15 -9.33 45.44
CA GLU A 551 4.59 -9.81 46.69
C GLU A 551 5.58 -10.73 47.40
N VAL A 552 5.81 -10.51 48.69
CA VAL A 552 6.70 -11.31 49.53
C VAL A 552 6.04 -11.61 50.88
#